data_a065806302919579de94a0baed4cd3d9
#
_entry.id   a065806302919579de94a0baed4cd3d9
#
_cell.length_a   1.000
_cell.length_b   1.000
_cell.length_c   1.000
_cell.angle_alpha   90.00
_cell.angle_beta   90.00
_cell.angle_gamma   90.00
#
_symmetry.space_group_name_H-M   'P 1'
#
loop_
_entity.id
_entity.type
_entity.pdbx_description
1 polymer ?
#
loop_
_entity_poly.entity_id
_entity_poly.type
_entity_poly.pdbx_seq_one_letter_code
_entity_poly.pdbx_strand_id
1 'polypeptide(L)'
;KLLKFEGVPLMRTGESLREMSDQEIFKILSEQEPDFSAKICDALKIEDLDKDAINLLKQKYAEKQNNKSFLTLPDEQILSDLELLKDGKLNYAALILLGKKESIKKYLPQCNIVIEYRLNHSMIPYTARVEYQEPLFIGIDKVWSYINQPASNPLLHISEGPYIYDVPSFNEEVIREAILNAVAHRSYQIQSDIVIKQYPDEITISNAGGFPIGVDINNILTVNSIPRSKRLTEILQKTGLVERSGQGVDKMFYYCIMESKPLPDYSKTDAYQVNLTFQAAIQDKAFLFFMKEVQESRAEKLNVFDLLTLDKIRKGINDSLDPNIIEKLRKEQLITVNEGTTYSLADKYKQFIPRKESIKGVTSQQLQKVNECFKTHDSISKSTLMETFNGVLTEKQVRNLISRMEQSGIIKRIGVGKATKYIKDWDKFKKYI
;
A
#
# COMPACT_ATOMS: atom_id res chain seq x y z
N LYS A 1 17.02 28.73 -7.83
CA LYS A 1 17.47 29.95 -7.13
C LYS A 1 16.29 30.55 -6.41
N LEU A 2 16.36 30.71 -5.07
CA LEU A 2 15.33 31.39 -4.31
C LEU A 2 15.23 32.84 -4.79
N LEU A 3 14.04 33.24 -5.26
CA LEU A 3 13.73 34.65 -5.55
C LEU A 3 13.44 35.35 -4.22
N LYS A 4 14.15 36.43 -3.94
CA LYS A 4 13.97 37.25 -2.74
C LYS A 4 13.55 38.66 -3.14
N PHE A 5 12.60 39.23 -2.42
CA PHE A 5 12.24 40.64 -2.49
C PHE A 5 12.53 41.25 -1.11
N GLU A 6 13.35 42.29 -1.08
CA GLU A 6 13.83 42.93 0.17
C GLU A 6 14.41 41.93 1.20
N GLY A 7 15.09 40.90 0.69
CA GLY A 7 15.69 39.84 1.54
C GLY A 7 14.75 38.69 1.93
N VAL A 8 13.46 38.83 1.70
CA VAL A 8 12.43 37.85 2.06
C VAL A 8 12.13 36.92 0.87
N PRO A 9 12.21 35.58 1.02
CA PRO A 9 11.79 34.64 -0.03
C PRO A 9 10.28 34.66 -0.18
N LEU A 10 9.80 34.90 -1.43
CA LEU A 10 8.38 34.96 -1.74
C LEU A 10 7.94 33.83 -2.67
N MET A 11 6.72 33.34 -2.46
CA MET A 11 6.04 32.37 -3.30
C MET A 11 4.74 32.97 -3.85
N ARG A 12 4.43 32.66 -5.10
CA ARG A 12 3.16 33.03 -5.69
C ARG A 12 2.07 32.02 -5.30
N THR A 13 0.97 32.51 -4.77
CA THR A 13 -0.21 31.72 -4.43
C THR A 13 -1.41 32.35 -5.11
N GLY A 14 -1.82 31.76 -6.26
CA GLY A 14 -2.82 32.38 -7.13
C GLY A 14 -2.33 33.70 -7.71
N GLU A 15 -3.04 34.81 -7.44
CA GLU A 15 -2.69 36.16 -7.89
C GLU A 15 -1.86 36.96 -6.87
N SER A 16 -1.62 36.40 -5.67
CA SER A 16 -0.88 37.09 -4.61
C SER A 16 0.50 36.48 -4.38
N LEU A 17 1.42 37.32 -3.82
CA LEU A 17 2.71 36.88 -3.29
C LEU A 17 2.61 36.77 -1.78
N ARG A 18 3.14 35.67 -1.21
CA ARG A 18 3.31 35.51 0.23
C ARG A 18 4.73 35.10 0.57
N GLU A 19 5.12 35.31 1.81
CA GLU A 19 6.37 34.81 2.35
C GLU A 19 6.38 33.28 2.36
N MET A 20 7.53 32.71 2.01
CA MET A 20 7.75 31.26 2.07
C MET A 20 7.96 30.83 3.53
N SER A 21 7.39 29.73 3.91
CA SER A 21 7.73 29.05 5.15
C SER A 21 9.15 28.45 5.07
N ASP A 22 9.77 28.22 6.24
CA ASP A 22 11.07 27.53 6.30
C ASP A 22 11.05 26.16 5.63
N GLN A 23 9.94 25.45 5.70
CA GLN A 23 9.73 24.16 5.04
C GLN A 23 9.78 24.29 3.51
N GLU A 24 9.13 25.31 2.95
CA GLU A 24 9.14 25.57 1.50
C GLU A 24 10.52 26.00 1.02
N ILE A 25 11.21 26.83 1.82
CA ILE A 25 12.59 27.23 1.56
C ILE A 25 13.51 26.00 1.56
N PHE A 26 13.42 25.17 2.60
CA PHE A 26 14.18 23.92 2.71
C PHE A 26 13.91 23.00 1.52
N LYS A 27 12.66 22.82 1.15
CA LYS A 27 12.25 21.99 0.01
C LYS A 27 12.88 22.49 -1.30
N ILE A 28 12.80 23.80 -1.59
CA ILE A 28 13.39 24.40 -2.80
C ILE A 28 14.92 24.26 -2.81
N LEU A 29 15.57 24.47 -1.67
CA LEU A 29 17.03 24.34 -1.59
C LEU A 29 17.50 22.91 -1.76
N SER A 30 16.80 21.94 -1.17
CA SER A 30 17.12 20.51 -1.28
C SER A 30 16.91 19.95 -2.69
N GLU A 31 16.04 20.57 -3.52
CA GLU A 31 15.79 20.14 -4.91
C GLU A 31 16.71 20.83 -5.93
N GLN A 32 17.40 21.91 -5.57
CA GLN A 32 18.39 22.56 -6.45
C GLN A 32 19.71 21.81 -6.52
N GLU A 33 19.86 20.74 -5.77
CA GLU A 33 21.08 19.97 -5.74
C GLU A 33 21.24 19.08 -6.96
N PRO A 34 22.45 19.02 -7.54
CA PRO A 34 22.76 18.06 -8.58
C PRO A 34 22.55 16.63 -8.06
N ASP A 35 22.24 15.70 -8.95
CA ASP A 35 22.09 14.27 -8.66
C ASP A 35 23.23 13.76 -7.77
N PHE A 36 22.93 13.51 -6.48
CA PHE A 36 23.93 13.03 -5.53
C PHE A 36 24.56 11.71 -6.00
N SER A 37 23.78 10.83 -6.58
CA SER A 37 24.25 9.52 -7.00
C SER A 37 25.28 9.57 -8.16
N ALA A 38 25.24 10.64 -8.95
CA ALA A 38 26.21 10.90 -10.03
C ALA A 38 27.51 11.57 -9.56
N LYS A 39 27.55 12.09 -8.32
CA LYS A 39 28.77 12.70 -7.75
C LYS A 39 29.87 11.65 -7.61
N ILE A 40 31.11 12.04 -7.93
CA ILE A 40 32.29 11.20 -7.75
C ILE A 40 32.55 10.98 -6.25
N CYS A 41 32.84 9.72 -5.90
CA CYS A 41 33.35 9.33 -4.59
C CYS A 41 34.85 9.12 -4.71
N ASP A 42 35.64 10.18 -4.55
CA ASP A 42 37.09 10.23 -4.87
C ASP A 42 37.91 9.13 -4.18
N ALA A 43 37.50 8.69 -3.02
CA ALA A 43 38.23 7.68 -2.24
C ALA A 43 37.81 6.24 -2.59
N LEU A 44 36.75 6.05 -3.37
CA LEU A 44 36.20 4.73 -3.74
C LEU A 44 37.00 4.14 -4.89
N LYS A 45 37.42 2.88 -4.75
CA LYS A 45 38.16 2.12 -5.74
C LYS A 45 37.33 0.92 -6.23
N ILE A 46 37.74 0.30 -7.33
CA ILE A 46 37.10 -0.89 -7.89
C ILE A 46 37.16 -2.08 -6.90
N GLU A 47 38.23 -2.20 -6.14
CA GLU A 47 38.42 -3.24 -5.12
C GLU A 47 37.45 -3.08 -3.95
N ASP A 48 36.87 -1.90 -3.76
CA ASP A 48 35.84 -1.59 -2.76
C ASP A 48 34.44 -2.05 -3.18
N LEU A 49 34.28 -2.51 -4.44
CA LEU A 49 33.04 -3.06 -4.96
C LEU A 49 32.93 -4.56 -4.67
N ASP A 50 31.70 -5.02 -4.49
CA ASP A 50 31.36 -6.42 -4.28
C ASP A 50 31.21 -7.15 -5.61
N LYS A 51 31.93 -8.25 -5.77
CA LYS A 51 31.99 -9.01 -7.03
C LYS A 51 30.66 -9.71 -7.35
N ASP A 52 29.97 -10.19 -6.34
CA ASP A 52 28.67 -10.86 -6.51
C ASP A 52 27.60 -9.83 -6.90
N ALA A 53 27.64 -8.64 -6.33
CA ALA A 53 26.76 -7.53 -6.73
C ALA A 53 27.01 -7.12 -8.20
N ILE A 54 28.27 -7.06 -8.65
CA ILE A 54 28.60 -6.79 -10.06
C ILE A 54 28.06 -7.91 -10.96
N ASN A 55 28.22 -9.17 -10.58
CA ASN A 55 27.70 -10.29 -11.34
C ASN A 55 26.17 -10.27 -11.43
N LEU A 56 25.47 -9.94 -10.34
CA LEU A 56 24.00 -9.77 -10.34
C LEU A 56 23.57 -8.62 -11.25
N LEU A 57 24.28 -7.49 -11.22
CA LEU A 57 24.03 -6.37 -12.13
C LEU A 57 24.14 -6.82 -13.58
N LYS A 58 25.21 -7.56 -13.95
CA LYS A 58 25.42 -8.10 -15.30
C LYS A 58 24.26 -8.99 -15.72
N GLN A 59 23.86 -9.94 -14.88
CA GLN A 59 22.78 -10.86 -15.15
C GLN A 59 21.46 -10.13 -15.39
N LYS A 60 21.04 -9.27 -14.46
CA LYS A 60 19.80 -8.52 -14.55
C LYS A 60 19.77 -7.56 -15.76
N TYR A 61 20.90 -6.93 -16.07
CA TYR A 61 21.02 -6.11 -17.27
C TYR A 61 20.90 -6.94 -18.54
N ALA A 62 21.62 -8.06 -18.64
CA ALA A 62 21.58 -8.95 -19.81
C ALA A 62 20.17 -9.52 -20.06
N GLU A 63 19.47 -9.90 -19.01
CA GLU A 63 18.08 -10.35 -19.05
C GLU A 63 17.14 -9.25 -19.53
N LYS A 64 17.17 -8.08 -18.88
CA LYS A 64 16.24 -6.96 -19.17
C LYS A 64 16.46 -6.37 -20.56
N GLN A 65 17.71 -6.27 -21.01
CA GLN A 65 18.06 -5.70 -22.31
C GLN A 65 18.15 -6.75 -23.42
N ASN A 66 17.92 -8.02 -23.10
CA ASN A 66 18.13 -9.17 -24.03
C ASN A 66 19.53 -9.15 -24.68
N ASN A 67 20.56 -8.81 -23.90
CA ASN A 67 21.94 -8.65 -24.35
C ASN A 67 22.91 -9.56 -23.58
N LYS A 68 23.05 -10.81 -24.04
CA LYS A 68 23.92 -11.80 -23.40
C LYS A 68 25.42 -11.47 -23.49
N SER A 69 25.86 -10.66 -24.47
CA SER A 69 27.28 -10.29 -24.60
C SER A 69 27.77 -9.48 -23.41
N PHE A 70 26.85 -8.79 -22.70
CA PHE A 70 27.18 -8.03 -21.51
C PHE A 70 27.74 -8.87 -20.36
N LEU A 71 27.40 -10.17 -20.31
CA LEU A 71 27.91 -11.08 -19.27
C LEU A 71 29.43 -11.35 -19.39
N THR A 72 30.00 -11.22 -20.57
CA THR A 72 31.40 -11.52 -20.83
C THR A 72 32.32 -10.30 -20.81
N LEU A 73 31.75 -9.11 -20.70
CA LEU A 73 32.54 -7.88 -20.64
C LEU A 73 33.34 -7.78 -19.35
N PRO A 74 34.53 -7.14 -19.37
CA PRO A 74 35.28 -6.78 -18.18
C PRO A 74 34.44 -5.87 -17.25
N ASP A 75 34.66 -5.97 -15.94
CA ASP A 75 33.91 -5.17 -14.97
C ASP A 75 34.09 -3.66 -15.20
N GLU A 76 35.31 -3.20 -15.46
CA GLU A 76 35.59 -1.79 -15.73
C GLU A 76 34.84 -1.26 -16.95
N GLN A 77 34.74 -2.08 -18.02
CA GLN A 77 33.99 -1.72 -19.22
C GLN A 77 32.51 -1.54 -18.87
N ILE A 78 31.93 -2.46 -18.11
CA ILE A 78 30.52 -2.40 -17.69
C ILE A 78 30.25 -1.18 -16.80
N LEU A 79 31.12 -0.92 -15.84
CA LEU A 79 31.02 0.24 -14.98
C LEU A 79 31.09 1.54 -15.78
N SER A 80 31.95 1.58 -16.80
CA SER A 80 32.07 2.71 -17.72
C SER A 80 30.84 2.88 -18.62
N ASP A 81 30.34 1.79 -19.23
CA ASP A 81 29.16 1.80 -20.12
C ASP A 81 27.90 2.23 -19.38
N LEU A 82 27.83 1.92 -18.09
CA LEU A 82 26.74 2.33 -17.20
C LEU A 82 26.98 3.69 -16.51
N GLU A 83 28.06 4.38 -16.88
CA GLU A 83 28.47 5.66 -16.27
C GLU A 83 28.60 5.61 -14.73
N LEU A 84 28.95 4.44 -14.19
CA LEU A 84 29.30 4.25 -12.79
C LEU A 84 30.78 4.52 -12.54
N LEU A 85 31.60 4.41 -13.58
CA LEU A 85 33.03 4.74 -13.63
C LEU A 85 33.25 5.82 -14.71
N LYS A 86 33.88 6.94 -14.35
CA LYS A 86 34.24 8.03 -15.26
C LYS A 86 35.65 8.52 -14.95
N ASP A 87 36.50 8.56 -15.97
CA ASP A 87 37.90 9.00 -15.83
C ASP A 87 38.65 8.27 -14.71
N GLY A 88 38.42 6.97 -14.57
CA GLY A 88 39.01 6.10 -13.54
C GLY A 88 38.44 6.30 -12.13
N LYS A 89 37.38 7.11 -11.95
CA LYS A 89 36.73 7.40 -10.67
C LYS A 89 35.29 6.88 -10.60
N LEU A 90 34.95 6.24 -9.50
CA LEU A 90 33.61 5.75 -9.23
C LEU A 90 32.72 6.83 -8.61
N ASN A 91 31.43 6.77 -8.89
CA ASN A 91 30.42 7.64 -8.30
C ASN A 91 29.67 6.98 -7.13
N TYR A 92 28.82 7.75 -6.42
CA TYR A 92 28.02 7.22 -5.33
C TYR A 92 26.97 6.19 -5.78
N ALA A 93 26.50 6.23 -7.04
CA ALA A 93 25.63 5.17 -7.54
C ALA A 93 26.33 3.80 -7.55
N ALA A 94 27.62 3.77 -7.97
CA ALA A 94 28.43 2.56 -7.88
C ALA A 94 28.56 2.05 -6.44
N LEU A 95 28.79 2.95 -5.48
CA LEU A 95 28.88 2.60 -4.06
C LEU A 95 27.57 2.03 -3.54
N ILE A 96 26.44 2.69 -3.81
CA ILE A 96 25.10 2.26 -3.33
C ILE A 96 24.70 0.90 -3.91
N LEU A 97 24.94 0.73 -5.21
CA LEU A 97 24.51 -0.47 -5.94
C LEU A 97 25.42 -1.67 -5.68
N LEU A 98 26.75 -1.43 -5.62
CA LEU A 98 27.77 -2.46 -5.74
C LEU A 98 28.84 -2.43 -4.62
N GLY A 99 28.88 -1.41 -3.77
CA GLY A 99 29.92 -1.27 -2.75
C GLY A 99 29.87 -2.38 -1.70
N LYS A 100 31.04 -2.86 -1.28
CA LYS A 100 31.13 -3.74 -0.11
C LYS A 100 30.58 -3.05 1.13
N LYS A 101 30.08 -3.83 2.07
CA LYS A 101 29.51 -3.34 3.33
C LYS A 101 30.44 -2.35 4.06
N GLU A 102 31.72 -2.67 4.14
CA GLU A 102 32.73 -1.82 4.79
C GLU A 102 32.92 -0.49 4.06
N SER A 103 32.86 -0.53 2.74
CA SER A 103 33.00 0.67 1.88
C SER A 103 31.76 1.55 2.02
N ILE A 104 30.54 0.98 2.01
CA ILE A 104 29.29 1.70 2.25
C ILE A 104 29.34 2.37 3.62
N LYS A 105 29.67 1.59 4.66
CA LYS A 105 29.77 2.10 6.04
C LYS A 105 30.77 3.25 6.18
N LYS A 106 31.87 3.19 5.44
CA LYS A 106 32.95 4.20 5.49
C LYS A 106 32.59 5.48 4.74
N TYR A 107 32.03 5.35 3.53
CA TYR A 107 31.86 6.48 2.62
C TYR A 107 30.44 7.05 2.57
N LEU A 108 29.43 6.24 2.97
CA LEU A 108 28.02 6.63 2.95
C LEU A 108 27.25 5.92 4.08
N PRO A 109 27.56 6.20 5.36
CA PRO A 109 26.99 5.46 6.50
C PRO A 109 25.48 5.51 6.57
N GLN A 110 24.83 6.56 6.08
CA GLN A 110 23.38 6.68 6.00
C GLN A 110 22.74 5.82 4.88
N CYS A 111 23.52 5.18 4.01
CA CYS A 111 23.02 4.19 3.07
C CYS A 111 22.76 2.87 3.81
N ASN A 112 21.73 2.85 4.61
CA ASN A 112 21.36 1.76 5.48
C ASN A 112 19.82 1.56 5.44
N ILE A 113 19.36 0.32 5.51
CA ILE A 113 17.95 -0.05 5.64
C ILE A 113 17.79 -0.74 6.99
N VAL A 114 17.00 -0.14 7.85
CA VAL A 114 16.70 -0.66 9.19
C VAL A 114 15.30 -1.26 9.17
N ILE A 115 15.15 -2.50 9.63
CA ILE A 115 13.86 -3.15 9.79
C ILE A 115 13.61 -3.36 11.29
N GLU A 116 12.48 -2.86 11.77
CA GLU A 116 11.97 -3.06 13.12
C GLU A 116 10.69 -3.87 13.05
N TYR A 117 10.68 -5.07 13.61
CA TYR A 117 9.47 -5.85 13.79
C TYR A 117 8.89 -5.64 15.19
N ARG A 118 7.58 -5.40 15.26
CA ARG A 118 6.83 -5.14 16.49
C ARG A 118 5.53 -5.94 16.49
N LEU A 119 5.23 -6.61 17.62
CA LEU A 119 4.03 -7.45 17.74
C LEU A 119 2.72 -6.63 17.81
N ASN A 120 2.78 -5.39 18.28
CA ASN A 120 1.62 -4.50 18.34
C ASN A 120 2.05 -3.03 18.37
N HIS A 121 1.12 -2.13 18.05
CA HIS A 121 1.36 -0.68 17.95
C HIS A 121 1.61 0.02 19.29
N SER A 122 1.18 -0.58 20.41
CA SER A 122 1.35 0.00 21.75
C SER A 122 2.72 -0.28 22.38
N MET A 123 3.48 -1.23 21.82
CA MET A 123 4.82 -1.54 22.31
C MET A 123 5.84 -0.52 21.82
N ILE A 124 6.48 0.19 22.74
CA ILE A 124 7.59 1.10 22.42
C ILE A 124 8.82 0.32 21.96
N PRO A 125 9.29 -0.74 22.64
CA PRO A 125 10.44 -1.51 22.16
C PRO A 125 10.06 -2.38 20.96
N TYR A 126 10.98 -2.52 20.02
CA TYR A 126 10.87 -3.49 18.93
C TYR A 126 11.08 -4.91 19.45
N THR A 127 10.43 -5.88 18.81
CA THR A 127 10.65 -7.32 19.10
C THR A 127 11.94 -7.81 18.46
N ALA A 128 12.22 -7.33 17.25
CA ALA A 128 13.46 -7.60 16.51
C ALA A 128 13.86 -6.37 15.70
N ARG A 129 15.19 -6.16 15.54
CA ARG A 129 15.74 -5.09 14.71
C ARG A 129 16.95 -5.64 13.96
N VAL A 130 16.97 -5.39 12.66
CA VAL A 130 18.10 -5.71 11.80
C VAL A 130 18.47 -4.52 10.93
N GLU A 131 19.74 -4.47 10.51
CA GLU A 131 20.29 -3.42 9.67
C GLU A 131 20.95 -4.04 8.45
N TYR A 132 20.61 -3.51 7.27
CA TYR A 132 21.16 -3.93 5.99
C TYR A 132 21.95 -2.78 5.38
N GLN A 133 23.24 -2.84 5.52
CA GLN A 133 24.20 -1.91 4.96
C GLN A 133 25.07 -2.63 3.91
N GLU A 134 24.40 -3.11 2.87
CA GLU A 134 24.94 -3.97 1.83
C GLU A 134 24.66 -3.38 0.44
N PRO A 135 25.43 -3.77 -0.60
CA PRO A 135 25.13 -3.33 -1.96
C PRO A 135 23.69 -3.66 -2.34
N LEU A 136 22.98 -2.71 -2.95
CA LEU A 136 21.54 -2.83 -3.18
C LEU A 136 21.15 -4.08 -3.97
N PHE A 137 21.97 -4.49 -4.96
CA PHE A 137 21.70 -5.69 -5.75
C PHE A 137 21.62 -6.98 -4.91
N ILE A 138 22.32 -7.04 -3.79
CA ILE A 138 22.27 -8.16 -2.84
C ILE A 138 21.28 -7.85 -1.71
N GLY A 139 21.29 -6.62 -1.22
CA GLY A 139 20.54 -6.19 -0.05
C GLY A 139 19.03 -6.28 -0.22
N ILE A 140 18.51 -5.98 -1.40
CA ILE A 140 17.05 -5.97 -1.64
C ILE A 140 16.41 -7.34 -1.43
N ASP A 141 17.08 -8.41 -1.85
CA ASP A 141 16.59 -9.78 -1.67
C ASP A 141 16.67 -10.22 -0.21
N LYS A 142 17.73 -9.80 0.52
CA LYS A 142 17.88 -10.07 1.94
C LYS A 142 16.82 -9.33 2.77
N VAL A 143 16.58 -8.06 2.46
CA VAL A 143 15.53 -7.24 3.08
C VAL A 143 14.16 -7.89 2.89
N TRP A 144 13.82 -8.27 1.64
CA TRP A 144 12.57 -8.98 1.37
C TRP A 144 12.48 -10.31 2.10
N SER A 145 13.53 -11.13 2.07
CA SER A 145 13.54 -12.43 2.76
C SER A 145 13.30 -12.29 4.26
N TYR A 146 13.75 -11.20 4.88
CA TYR A 146 13.47 -10.93 6.30
C TYR A 146 12.02 -10.52 6.52
N ILE A 147 11.48 -9.64 5.68
CA ILE A 147 10.07 -9.20 5.77
C ILE A 147 9.12 -10.37 5.53
N ASN A 148 9.46 -11.24 4.57
CA ASN A 148 8.61 -12.34 4.09
C ASN A 148 8.75 -13.64 4.92
N GLN A 149 9.13 -13.55 6.20
CA GLN A 149 9.11 -14.73 7.05
C GLN A 149 7.68 -15.13 7.40
N PRO A 150 7.35 -16.43 7.49
CA PRO A 150 5.98 -16.89 7.76
C PRO A 150 5.35 -16.31 9.04
N ALA A 151 6.16 -15.98 10.02
CA ALA A 151 5.71 -15.38 11.29
C ALA A 151 5.36 -13.88 11.14
N SER A 152 6.01 -13.16 10.24
CA SER A 152 5.85 -11.71 10.04
C SER A 152 5.07 -11.34 8.78
N ASN A 153 4.97 -12.25 7.81
CA ASN A 153 4.17 -12.11 6.60
C ASN A 153 3.34 -13.38 6.31
N PRO A 154 2.38 -13.72 7.17
CA PRO A 154 1.58 -14.93 6.98
C PRO A 154 0.69 -14.82 5.74
N LEU A 155 0.35 -15.99 5.17
CA LEU A 155 -0.70 -16.11 4.18
C LEU A 155 -2.07 -16.02 4.87
N LEU A 156 -2.90 -15.12 4.40
CA LEU A 156 -4.30 -14.98 4.81
C LEU A 156 -5.15 -15.95 3.99
N HIS A 157 -5.67 -16.99 4.63
CA HIS A 157 -6.58 -17.95 4.00
C HIS A 157 -7.97 -17.35 3.92
N ILE A 158 -8.38 -16.93 2.74
CA ILE A 158 -9.68 -16.31 2.48
C ILE A 158 -10.58 -17.32 1.81
N SER A 159 -11.68 -17.67 2.47
CA SER A 159 -12.68 -18.57 1.93
C SER A 159 -14.05 -17.92 1.89
N GLU A 160 -14.80 -18.16 0.80
CA GLU A 160 -16.19 -17.77 0.63
C GLU A 160 -16.91 -18.80 -0.26
N GLY A 161 -17.80 -19.58 0.34
CA GLY A 161 -18.43 -20.71 -0.33
C GLY A 161 -17.40 -21.71 -0.88
N PRO A 162 -17.41 -22.00 -2.20
CA PRO A 162 -16.44 -22.91 -2.82
C PRO A 162 -15.09 -22.24 -3.14
N TYR A 163 -14.96 -20.93 -2.97
CA TYR A 163 -13.77 -20.18 -3.34
C TYR A 163 -12.78 -20.10 -2.18
N ILE A 164 -11.50 -20.37 -2.45
CA ILE A 164 -10.41 -20.28 -1.47
C ILE A 164 -9.22 -19.59 -2.17
N TYR A 165 -8.72 -18.52 -1.56
CA TYR A 165 -7.52 -17.84 -2.00
C TYR A 165 -6.59 -17.55 -0.82
N ASP A 166 -5.30 -17.76 -1.08
CA ASP A 166 -4.23 -17.38 -0.18
C ASP A 166 -3.65 -16.05 -0.62
N VAL A 167 -3.67 -15.06 0.27
CA VAL A 167 -3.17 -13.72 0.02
C VAL A 167 -2.10 -13.40 1.07
N PRO A 168 -0.87 -13.03 0.69
CA PRO A 168 0.13 -12.65 1.69
C PRO A 168 -0.31 -11.37 2.42
N SER A 169 0.02 -11.24 3.69
CA SER A 169 -0.25 -10.00 4.44
C SER A 169 0.36 -8.79 3.72
N PHE A 170 1.59 -8.94 3.22
CA PHE A 170 2.29 -7.93 2.41
C PHE A 170 2.76 -8.56 1.10
N ASN A 171 2.36 -7.95 -0.01
CA ASN A 171 2.68 -8.43 -1.35
C ASN A 171 4.12 -8.08 -1.72
N GLU A 172 4.88 -9.04 -2.28
CA GLU A 172 6.28 -8.87 -2.67
C GLU A 172 6.48 -7.72 -3.65
N GLU A 173 5.66 -7.66 -4.70
CA GLU A 173 5.76 -6.65 -5.76
C GLU A 173 5.57 -5.23 -5.21
N VAL A 174 4.64 -5.09 -4.24
CA VAL A 174 4.34 -3.81 -3.57
C VAL A 174 5.49 -3.38 -2.67
N ILE A 175 5.98 -4.28 -1.83
CA ILE A 175 7.01 -3.94 -0.83
C ILE A 175 8.36 -3.71 -1.48
N ARG A 176 8.75 -4.53 -2.46
CA ARG A 176 10.00 -4.31 -3.22
C ARG A 176 9.98 -2.97 -3.94
N GLU A 177 8.88 -2.63 -4.61
CA GLU A 177 8.72 -1.36 -5.29
C GLU A 177 8.83 -0.18 -4.30
N ALA A 178 8.16 -0.27 -3.15
CA ALA A 178 8.22 0.77 -2.13
C ALA A 178 9.64 0.97 -1.57
N ILE A 179 10.41 -0.10 -1.35
CA ILE A 179 11.80 -0.02 -0.89
C ILE A 179 12.69 0.61 -1.97
N LEU A 180 12.55 0.18 -3.22
CA LEU A 180 13.34 0.71 -4.33
C LEU A 180 13.02 2.19 -4.58
N ASN A 181 11.74 2.59 -4.44
CA ASN A 181 11.35 4.00 -4.48
C ASN A 181 11.96 4.79 -3.32
N ALA A 182 11.98 4.23 -2.11
CA ALA A 182 12.65 4.88 -0.97
C ALA A 182 14.15 5.07 -1.24
N VAL A 183 14.83 4.09 -1.83
CA VAL A 183 16.26 4.19 -2.22
C VAL A 183 16.49 5.24 -3.32
N ALA A 184 15.64 5.27 -4.37
CA ALA A 184 15.77 6.16 -5.51
C ALA A 184 15.44 7.64 -5.17
N HIS A 185 14.50 7.85 -4.25
CA HIS A 185 13.93 9.17 -3.96
C HIS A 185 14.42 9.80 -2.66
N ARG A 186 15.10 9.05 -1.77
CA ARG A 186 15.65 9.64 -0.54
C ARG A 186 16.67 10.74 -0.80
N SER A 187 16.80 11.66 0.13
CA SER A 187 17.97 12.56 0.20
C SER A 187 19.12 11.84 0.88
N TYR A 188 20.22 11.61 0.14
CA TYR A 188 21.46 11.04 0.69
C TYR A 188 22.32 12.04 1.45
N GLN A 189 21.95 13.31 1.45
CA GLN A 189 22.63 14.37 2.22
C GLN A 189 22.16 14.44 3.66
N ILE A 190 20.94 13.93 3.92
CA ILE A 190 20.41 13.82 5.27
C ILE A 190 20.90 12.50 5.87
N GLN A 191 21.55 12.61 7.04
CA GLN A 191 22.07 11.46 7.79
C GLN A 191 20.92 10.75 8.53
N SER A 192 20.10 10.03 7.77
CA SER A 192 18.98 9.24 8.31
C SER A 192 18.83 7.98 7.47
N ASP A 193 18.53 6.85 8.10
CA ASP A 193 18.32 5.57 7.45
C ASP A 193 16.99 5.51 6.70
N ILE A 194 16.84 4.52 5.80
CA ILE A 194 15.51 4.04 5.43
C ILE A 194 15.04 3.15 6.57
N VAL A 195 13.88 3.46 7.15
CA VAL A 195 13.33 2.72 8.28
C VAL A 195 12.05 2.00 7.86
N ILE A 196 12.04 0.69 8.02
CA ILE A 196 10.89 -0.16 7.78
C ILE A 196 10.37 -0.61 9.15
N LYS A 197 9.13 -0.22 9.49
CA LYS A 197 8.44 -0.71 10.69
C LYS A 197 7.38 -1.70 10.26
N GLN A 198 7.55 -2.96 10.64
CA GLN A 198 6.63 -4.03 10.32
C GLN A 198 5.88 -4.49 11.57
N TYR A 199 4.55 -4.53 11.44
CA TYR A 199 3.59 -5.09 12.39
C TYR A 199 2.86 -6.26 11.72
N PRO A 200 2.09 -7.07 12.46
CA PRO A 200 1.27 -8.13 11.85
C PRO A 200 0.22 -7.63 10.86
N ASP A 201 -0.27 -6.41 11.04
CA ASP A 201 -1.37 -5.79 10.30
C ASP A 201 -0.94 -4.58 9.45
N GLU A 202 0.28 -4.08 9.63
CA GLU A 202 0.75 -2.86 8.96
C GLU A 202 2.26 -2.92 8.68
N ILE A 203 2.69 -2.35 7.57
CA ILE A 203 4.10 -2.07 7.29
C ILE A 203 4.26 -0.63 6.85
N THR A 204 5.18 0.11 7.48
CA THR A 204 5.52 1.49 7.13
C THR A 204 6.96 1.57 6.66
N ILE A 205 7.19 2.22 5.52
CA ILE A 205 8.51 2.48 4.95
C ILE A 205 8.73 3.99 4.95
N SER A 206 9.78 4.43 5.63
CA SER A 206 10.11 5.85 5.79
C SER A 206 11.50 6.16 5.23
N ASN A 207 11.64 7.26 4.51
CA ASN A 207 12.92 7.75 4.00
C ASN A 207 13.04 9.27 4.12
N ALA A 208 14.28 9.77 4.26
CA ALA A 208 14.59 11.19 4.35
C ALA A 208 14.31 11.94 3.03
N GLY A 209 13.83 13.17 3.15
CA GLY A 209 13.40 14.06 2.06
C GLY A 209 11.93 13.82 1.69
N GLY A 210 11.09 14.86 1.81
CA GLY A 210 9.66 14.80 1.45
C GLY A 210 9.43 14.62 -0.05
N PHE A 211 8.21 14.76 -0.53
CA PHE A 211 7.93 14.71 -1.98
C PHE A 211 8.64 15.82 -2.75
N PRO A 212 9.08 15.58 -4.01
CA PRO A 212 9.58 16.62 -4.90
C PRO A 212 8.59 17.77 -5.08
N ILE A 213 9.08 18.97 -5.51
CA ILE A 213 8.19 20.09 -5.81
C ILE A 213 7.22 19.71 -6.92
N GLY A 214 5.93 20.00 -6.70
CA GLY A 214 4.86 19.70 -7.64
C GLY A 214 4.31 18.29 -7.55
N VAL A 215 4.85 17.45 -6.65
CA VAL A 215 4.31 16.12 -6.34
C VAL A 215 3.59 16.15 -4.99
N ASP A 216 2.38 15.65 -4.95
CA ASP A 216 1.60 15.43 -3.73
C ASP A 216 0.75 14.15 -3.86
N ILE A 217 0.03 13.80 -2.81
CA ILE A 217 -0.79 12.58 -2.76
C ILE A 217 -1.92 12.56 -3.81
N ASN A 218 -2.40 13.74 -4.25
CA ASN A 218 -3.52 13.83 -5.19
C ASN A 218 -3.07 13.63 -6.64
N ASN A 219 -1.80 13.89 -6.94
CA ASN A 219 -1.27 13.81 -8.29
C ASN A 219 -0.19 12.74 -8.49
N ILE A 220 0.17 11.99 -7.46
CA ILE A 220 1.27 11.00 -7.49
C ILE A 220 1.12 9.92 -8.57
N LEU A 221 -0.12 9.62 -9.00
CA LEU A 221 -0.43 8.68 -10.08
C LEU A 221 -0.40 9.30 -11.49
N THR A 222 -0.35 10.64 -11.57
CA THR A 222 -0.47 11.35 -12.87
C THR A 222 0.78 12.13 -13.23
N VAL A 223 1.65 12.41 -12.27
CA VAL A 223 2.92 13.10 -12.53
C VAL A 223 4.01 12.13 -12.95
N ASN A 224 4.89 12.58 -13.83
CA ASN A 224 6.09 11.83 -14.15
C ASN A 224 7.00 11.73 -12.93
N SER A 225 7.57 10.54 -12.71
CA SER A 225 8.55 10.33 -11.64
C SER A 225 9.77 11.23 -11.83
N ILE A 226 10.12 11.99 -10.79
CA ILE A 226 11.31 12.86 -10.74
C ILE A 226 12.20 12.32 -9.61
N PRO A 227 13.06 11.33 -9.87
CA PRO A 227 13.94 10.79 -8.84
C PRO A 227 15.03 11.80 -8.46
N ARG A 228 15.34 11.89 -7.16
CA ARG A 228 16.50 12.68 -6.67
C ARG A 228 17.82 12.08 -7.10
N SER A 229 17.88 10.77 -7.21
CA SER A 229 19.07 10.01 -7.61
C SER A 229 18.89 9.47 -9.03
N LYS A 230 19.02 10.33 -10.04
CA LYS A 230 18.77 9.99 -11.45
C LYS A 230 19.65 8.87 -11.94
N ARG A 231 20.99 8.94 -11.70
CA ARG A 231 21.94 7.91 -12.12
C ARG A 231 21.60 6.55 -11.51
N LEU A 232 21.31 6.54 -10.22
CA LEU A 232 20.88 5.33 -9.52
C LEU A 232 19.62 4.74 -10.16
N THR A 233 18.60 5.56 -10.38
CA THR A 233 17.32 5.13 -10.97
C THR A 233 17.48 4.60 -12.39
N GLU A 234 18.33 5.22 -13.22
CA GLU A 234 18.62 4.74 -14.57
C GLU A 234 19.20 3.31 -14.56
N ILE A 235 20.08 2.99 -13.63
CA ILE A 235 20.63 1.64 -13.49
C ILE A 235 19.56 0.65 -13.05
N LEU A 236 18.74 1.04 -12.05
CA LEU A 236 17.62 0.20 -11.59
C LEU A 236 16.62 -0.09 -12.72
N GLN A 237 16.34 0.88 -13.59
CA GLN A 237 15.48 0.69 -14.77
C GLN A 237 16.14 -0.18 -15.84
N LYS A 238 17.43 0.03 -16.15
CA LYS A 238 18.18 -0.76 -17.12
C LYS A 238 18.32 -2.23 -16.71
N THR A 239 18.31 -2.50 -15.41
CA THR A 239 18.39 -3.85 -14.84
C THR A 239 17.02 -4.45 -14.50
N GLY A 240 15.93 -3.72 -14.74
CA GLY A 240 14.57 -4.20 -14.49
C GLY A 240 14.18 -4.32 -13.02
N LEU A 241 14.96 -3.75 -12.10
CA LEU A 241 14.60 -3.67 -10.69
C LEU A 241 13.47 -2.65 -10.45
N VAL A 242 13.41 -1.59 -11.26
CA VAL A 242 12.35 -0.58 -11.24
C VAL A 242 11.77 -0.47 -12.65
N GLU A 243 10.45 -0.28 -12.75
CA GLU A 243 9.77 -0.08 -14.03
C GLU A 243 10.09 1.31 -14.61
N ARG A 244 9.92 1.45 -15.95
CA ARG A 244 10.12 2.73 -16.63
C ARG A 244 8.97 3.69 -16.32
N SER A 245 9.32 4.96 -16.15
CA SER A 245 8.41 6.13 -16.17
C SER A 245 7.12 6.01 -15.35
N GLY A 246 7.22 6.10 -14.01
CA GLY A 246 6.05 6.35 -13.14
C GLY A 246 5.15 5.15 -12.85
N GLN A 247 5.38 4.00 -13.46
CA GLN A 247 4.54 2.81 -13.27
C GLN A 247 4.71 2.13 -11.90
N GLY A 248 5.74 2.49 -11.13
CA GLY A 248 6.00 1.86 -9.83
C GLY A 248 4.92 2.18 -8.80
N VAL A 249 4.47 3.44 -8.76
CA VAL A 249 3.36 3.84 -7.87
C VAL A 249 2.07 3.15 -8.32
N ASP A 250 1.77 3.16 -9.62
CA ASP A 250 0.60 2.48 -10.21
C ASP A 250 0.56 1.00 -9.81
N LYS A 251 1.72 0.33 -9.83
CA LYS A 251 1.88 -1.07 -9.43
C LYS A 251 1.49 -1.30 -7.98
N MET A 252 1.89 -0.41 -7.07
CA MET A 252 1.52 -0.52 -5.65
C MET A 252 0.01 -0.38 -5.47
N PHE A 253 -0.62 0.60 -6.10
CA PHE A 253 -2.08 0.78 -6.08
C PHE A 253 -2.80 -0.41 -6.72
N TYR A 254 -2.32 -0.87 -7.88
CA TYR A 254 -2.86 -2.02 -8.59
C TYR A 254 -2.99 -3.25 -7.68
N TYR A 255 -1.91 -3.69 -7.06
CA TYR A 255 -1.94 -4.88 -6.21
C TYR A 255 -2.75 -4.69 -4.94
N CYS A 256 -2.74 -3.51 -4.32
CA CYS A 256 -3.59 -3.24 -3.17
C CYS A 256 -5.08 -3.39 -3.52
N ILE A 257 -5.52 -2.87 -4.67
CA ILE A 257 -6.92 -3.00 -5.11
C ILE A 257 -7.24 -4.44 -5.48
N MET A 258 -6.36 -5.12 -6.24
CA MET A 258 -6.54 -6.51 -6.66
C MET A 258 -6.65 -7.47 -5.46
N GLU A 259 -5.98 -7.17 -4.36
CA GLU A 259 -6.05 -7.91 -3.10
C GLU A 259 -7.13 -7.37 -2.15
N SER A 260 -7.94 -6.41 -2.59
CA SER A 260 -8.97 -5.75 -1.76
C SER A 260 -8.42 -5.20 -0.44
N LYS A 261 -7.20 -4.71 -0.45
CA LYS A 261 -6.55 -4.04 0.68
C LYS A 261 -6.74 -2.52 0.60
N PRO A 262 -6.53 -1.80 1.71
CA PRO A 262 -6.45 -0.34 1.68
C PRO A 262 -5.39 0.15 0.69
N LEU A 263 -5.65 1.29 0.07
CA LEU A 263 -4.69 1.94 -0.81
C LEU A 263 -3.42 2.34 -0.04
N PRO A 264 -2.27 2.48 -0.72
CA PRO A 264 -1.05 3.01 -0.14
C PRO A 264 -1.31 4.37 0.55
N ASP A 265 -0.94 4.48 1.82
CA ASP A 265 -1.18 5.69 2.62
C ASP A 265 0.10 6.50 2.81
N TYR A 266 0.08 7.72 2.29
CA TYR A 266 1.14 8.72 2.41
C TYR A 266 0.78 9.87 3.38
N SER A 267 -0.32 9.78 4.12
CA SER A 267 -0.85 10.88 4.94
C SER A 267 0.11 11.41 6.01
N LYS A 268 1.07 10.58 6.44
CA LYS A 268 2.11 10.95 7.41
C LYS A 268 3.38 11.52 6.77
N THR A 269 3.37 11.78 5.46
CA THR A 269 4.49 12.39 4.74
C THR A 269 4.52 13.90 5.01
N ASP A 270 5.73 14.43 5.22
CA ASP A 270 5.97 15.86 5.43
C ASP A 270 7.10 16.40 4.51
N ALA A 271 7.59 17.62 4.77
CA ALA A 271 8.66 18.22 4.00
C ALA A 271 10.03 17.54 4.21
N TYR A 272 10.20 16.78 5.29
CA TYR A 272 11.48 16.21 5.72
C TYR A 272 11.60 14.72 5.43
N GLN A 273 10.45 14.01 5.34
CA GLN A 273 10.43 12.57 5.11
C GLN A 273 9.18 12.12 4.36
N VAL A 274 9.33 11.09 3.55
CA VAL A 274 8.22 10.33 3.00
C VAL A 274 7.92 9.18 3.96
N ASN A 275 6.63 9.01 4.30
CA ASN A 275 6.11 7.89 5.08
C ASN A 275 5.05 7.18 4.25
N LEU A 276 5.33 5.94 3.87
CA LEU A 276 4.42 5.10 3.09
C LEU A 276 3.98 3.91 3.92
N THR A 277 2.68 3.79 4.11
CA THR A 277 2.08 2.73 4.94
C THR A 277 1.20 1.82 4.09
N PHE A 278 1.31 0.50 4.32
CA PHE A 278 0.45 -0.53 3.76
C PHE A 278 -0.22 -1.33 4.87
N GLN A 279 -1.52 -1.59 4.70
CA GLN A 279 -2.32 -2.39 5.62
C GLN A 279 -2.50 -3.80 5.08
N ALA A 280 -2.43 -4.81 5.96
CA ALA A 280 -2.61 -6.21 5.60
C ALA A 280 -4.08 -6.63 5.44
N ALA A 281 -5.00 -5.92 6.11
CA ALA A 281 -6.40 -6.30 6.22
C ALA A 281 -7.12 -6.29 4.86
N ILE A 282 -7.83 -7.38 4.54
CA ILE A 282 -8.71 -7.44 3.38
C ILE A 282 -10.03 -6.75 3.74
N GLN A 283 -10.40 -5.71 2.98
CA GLN A 283 -11.57 -4.89 3.23
C GLN A 283 -12.88 -5.57 2.82
N ASP A 284 -12.85 -6.29 1.69
CA ASP A 284 -14.03 -6.89 1.08
C ASP A 284 -13.65 -8.19 0.38
N LYS A 285 -14.07 -9.32 0.96
CA LYS A 285 -13.77 -10.64 0.41
C LYS A 285 -14.46 -10.86 -0.95
N ALA A 286 -15.72 -10.41 -1.09
CA ALA A 286 -16.44 -10.55 -2.33
C ALA A 286 -15.75 -9.78 -3.47
N PHE A 287 -15.22 -8.61 -3.17
CA PHE A 287 -14.45 -7.82 -4.14
C PHE A 287 -13.12 -8.50 -4.51
N LEU A 288 -12.43 -9.10 -3.54
CA LEU A 288 -11.23 -9.90 -3.82
C LEU A 288 -11.51 -11.02 -4.84
N PHE A 289 -12.55 -11.80 -4.61
CA PHE A 289 -12.95 -12.89 -5.53
C PHE A 289 -13.37 -12.37 -6.90
N PHE A 290 -14.16 -11.30 -6.92
CA PHE A 290 -14.56 -10.63 -8.16
C PHE A 290 -13.35 -10.17 -8.97
N MET A 291 -12.37 -9.52 -8.33
CA MET A 291 -11.16 -9.05 -9.01
C MET A 291 -10.30 -10.20 -9.55
N LYS A 292 -10.22 -11.32 -8.83
CA LYS A 292 -9.54 -12.53 -9.30
C LYS A 292 -10.22 -13.10 -10.54
N GLU A 293 -11.54 -13.25 -10.53
CA GLU A 293 -12.31 -13.70 -11.70
C GLU A 293 -12.13 -12.76 -12.90
N VAL A 294 -12.20 -11.46 -12.66
CA VAL A 294 -11.98 -10.44 -13.70
C VAL A 294 -10.59 -10.59 -14.32
N GLN A 295 -9.56 -10.80 -13.51
CA GLN A 295 -8.19 -10.98 -14.00
C GLN A 295 -8.02 -12.27 -14.82
N GLU A 296 -8.59 -13.40 -14.34
CA GLU A 296 -8.47 -14.71 -14.99
C GLU A 296 -9.29 -14.80 -16.29
N SER A 297 -10.41 -14.09 -16.38
CA SER A 297 -11.28 -14.10 -17.55
C SER A 297 -10.85 -13.19 -18.69
N ARG A 298 -9.76 -12.43 -18.56
CA ARG A 298 -9.36 -11.38 -19.50
C ARG A 298 -7.98 -11.60 -20.07
N ALA A 299 -7.83 -11.32 -21.38
CA ALA A 299 -6.55 -11.31 -22.06
C ALA A 299 -5.71 -10.05 -21.68
N GLU A 300 -6.37 -8.91 -21.49
CA GLU A 300 -5.72 -7.65 -21.12
C GLU A 300 -6.01 -7.27 -19.67
N LYS A 301 -4.98 -6.82 -18.95
CA LYS A 301 -5.12 -6.33 -17.58
C LYS A 301 -5.83 -4.96 -17.57
N LEU A 302 -6.64 -4.74 -16.56
CA LEU A 302 -7.15 -3.42 -16.24
C LEU A 302 -6.01 -2.50 -15.81
N ASN A 303 -6.07 -1.23 -16.17
CA ASN A 303 -5.10 -0.26 -15.67
C ASN A 303 -5.49 0.22 -14.26
N VAL A 304 -4.59 0.96 -13.60
CA VAL A 304 -4.80 1.43 -12.22
C VAL A 304 -6.04 2.33 -12.08
N PHE A 305 -6.35 3.14 -13.08
CA PHE A 305 -7.51 4.04 -13.05
C PHE A 305 -8.84 3.29 -13.21
N ASP A 306 -8.86 2.22 -14.02
CA ASP A 306 -9.99 1.30 -14.10
C ASP A 306 -10.27 0.68 -12.72
N LEU A 307 -9.22 0.20 -12.06
CA LEU A 307 -9.31 -0.44 -10.73
C LEU A 307 -9.75 0.55 -9.65
N LEU A 308 -9.19 1.76 -9.64
CA LEU A 308 -9.60 2.82 -8.70
C LEU A 308 -11.08 3.18 -8.88
N THR A 309 -11.56 3.19 -10.13
CA THR A 309 -12.97 3.44 -10.42
C THR A 309 -13.86 2.31 -9.90
N LEU A 310 -13.46 1.05 -10.10
CA LEU A 310 -14.18 -0.11 -9.54
C LEU A 310 -14.20 -0.09 -8.01
N ASP A 311 -13.08 0.26 -7.36
CA ASP A 311 -13.00 0.37 -5.90
C ASP A 311 -13.87 1.52 -5.35
N LYS A 312 -13.94 2.67 -6.03
CA LYS A 312 -14.86 3.78 -5.71
C LYS A 312 -16.31 3.32 -5.80
N ILE A 313 -16.70 2.70 -6.92
CA ILE A 313 -18.07 2.19 -7.14
C ILE A 313 -18.44 1.16 -6.07
N ARG A 314 -17.53 0.24 -5.72
CA ARG A 314 -17.72 -0.72 -4.63
C ARG A 314 -18.03 -0.01 -3.31
N LYS A 315 -17.32 1.08 -3.02
CA LYS A 315 -17.50 1.89 -1.80
C LYS A 315 -18.75 2.79 -1.85
N GLY A 316 -19.52 2.77 -2.94
CA GLY A 316 -20.67 3.64 -3.15
C GLY A 316 -20.32 5.08 -3.50
N ILE A 317 -19.06 5.35 -3.85
CA ILE A 317 -18.57 6.68 -4.24
C ILE A 317 -18.76 6.81 -5.75
N ASN A 318 -19.77 7.60 -6.14
CA ASN A 318 -20.11 7.83 -7.54
C ASN A 318 -19.75 9.26 -8.03
N ASP A 319 -19.14 10.06 -7.16
CA ASP A 319 -18.78 11.44 -7.49
C ASP A 319 -17.45 11.49 -8.27
N SER A 320 -17.37 12.39 -9.23
CA SER A 320 -16.15 12.68 -9.99
C SER A 320 -15.51 11.45 -10.66
N LEU A 321 -16.34 10.56 -11.21
CA LEU A 321 -15.89 9.43 -12.02
C LEU A 321 -15.63 9.90 -13.48
N ASP A 322 -14.55 9.40 -14.11
CA ASP A 322 -14.22 9.69 -15.50
C ASP A 322 -15.24 9.01 -16.43
N PRO A 323 -15.97 9.78 -17.28
CA PRO A 323 -16.97 9.23 -18.20
C PRO A 323 -16.39 8.19 -19.18
N ASN A 324 -15.13 8.35 -19.62
CA ASN A 324 -14.49 7.43 -20.56
C ASN A 324 -14.21 6.07 -19.89
N ILE A 325 -13.74 6.10 -18.64
CA ILE A 325 -13.52 4.90 -17.85
C ILE A 325 -14.84 4.19 -17.55
N ILE A 326 -15.87 4.94 -17.20
CA ILE A 326 -17.21 4.40 -16.96
C ILE A 326 -17.76 3.72 -18.23
N GLU A 327 -17.64 4.35 -19.39
CA GLU A 327 -18.10 3.76 -20.64
C GLU A 327 -17.34 2.48 -20.98
N LYS A 328 -16.01 2.46 -20.78
CA LYS A 328 -15.17 1.29 -20.92
C LYS A 328 -15.64 0.15 -20.01
N LEU A 329 -15.73 0.41 -18.69
CA LEU A 329 -16.11 -0.61 -17.70
C LEU A 329 -17.53 -1.15 -17.95
N ARG A 330 -18.44 -0.32 -18.47
CA ARG A 330 -19.80 -0.73 -18.86
C ARG A 330 -19.79 -1.63 -20.09
N LYS A 331 -19.02 -1.29 -21.13
CA LYS A 331 -18.85 -2.14 -22.33
C LYS A 331 -18.27 -3.50 -21.98
N GLU A 332 -17.37 -3.54 -21.01
CA GLU A 332 -16.73 -4.73 -20.50
C GLU A 332 -17.59 -5.48 -19.49
N GLN A 333 -18.79 -5.00 -19.21
CA GLN A 333 -19.76 -5.62 -18.27
C GLN A 333 -19.22 -5.80 -16.84
N LEU A 334 -18.37 -4.86 -16.39
CA LEU A 334 -17.84 -4.85 -15.02
C LEU A 334 -18.68 -4.00 -14.06
N ILE A 335 -19.50 -3.11 -14.61
CA ILE A 335 -20.42 -2.26 -13.86
C ILE A 335 -21.81 -2.25 -14.48
N THR A 336 -22.82 -1.93 -13.67
CA THR A 336 -24.21 -1.70 -14.08
C THR A 336 -24.63 -0.29 -13.70
N VAL A 337 -25.57 0.27 -14.49
CA VAL A 337 -26.18 1.59 -14.22
C VAL A 337 -27.45 1.38 -13.42
N ASN A 338 -27.58 2.06 -12.30
CA ASN A 338 -28.81 2.07 -11.50
C ASN A 338 -29.71 3.24 -11.91
N GLU A 339 -30.88 3.35 -11.30
CA GLU A 339 -31.77 4.50 -11.47
C GLU A 339 -31.04 5.81 -11.13
N GLY A 340 -31.07 6.77 -12.04
CA GLY A 340 -30.28 8.01 -11.99
C GLY A 340 -28.91 7.84 -12.62
N THR A 341 -27.89 8.48 -12.07
CA THR A 341 -26.48 8.48 -12.56
C THR A 341 -25.54 7.69 -11.63
N THR A 342 -26.06 6.72 -10.88
CA THR A 342 -25.26 5.91 -9.97
C THR A 342 -24.86 4.58 -10.61
N TYR A 343 -23.71 4.05 -10.20
CA TYR A 343 -23.16 2.81 -10.72
C TYR A 343 -23.00 1.79 -9.60
N SER A 344 -23.13 0.51 -9.95
CA SER A 344 -22.83 -0.64 -9.08
C SER A 344 -21.89 -1.58 -9.82
N LEU A 345 -21.15 -2.42 -9.07
CA LEU A 345 -20.43 -3.53 -9.68
C LEU A 345 -21.41 -4.50 -10.36
N ALA A 346 -20.94 -5.15 -11.42
CA ALA A 346 -21.75 -6.07 -12.23
C ALA A 346 -22.37 -7.19 -11.40
N ASP A 347 -23.40 -7.83 -11.93
CA ASP A 347 -24.11 -8.93 -11.24
C ASP A 347 -23.20 -10.11 -10.89
N LYS A 348 -22.11 -10.31 -11.62
CA LYS A 348 -21.06 -11.26 -11.27
C LYS A 348 -20.47 -11.04 -9.88
N TYR A 349 -20.36 -9.79 -9.44
CA TYR A 349 -19.92 -9.47 -8.07
C TYR A 349 -20.90 -10.01 -7.01
N LYS A 350 -22.22 -9.98 -7.30
CA LYS A 350 -23.25 -10.43 -6.36
C LYS A 350 -23.15 -11.91 -6.00
N GLN A 351 -22.56 -12.74 -6.88
CA GLN A 351 -22.35 -14.17 -6.59
C GLN A 351 -21.38 -14.41 -5.45
N PHE A 352 -20.42 -13.47 -5.22
CA PHE A 352 -19.43 -13.54 -4.16
C PHE A 352 -19.91 -12.92 -2.85
N ILE A 353 -21.02 -12.17 -2.87
CA ILE A 353 -21.61 -11.62 -1.65
C ILE A 353 -22.27 -12.76 -0.89
N PRO A 354 -21.90 -13.02 0.38
CA PRO A 354 -22.57 -14.03 1.18
C PRO A 354 -24.08 -13.79 1.15
N ARG A 355 -24.85 -14.82 0.79
CA ARG A 355 -26.29 -14.74 0.92
C ARG A 355 -26.60 -14.64 2.41
N LYS A 356 -27.12 -13.48 2.83
CA LYS A 356 -27.58 -13.33 4.20
C LYS A 356 -28.64 -14.39 4.46
N GLU A 357 -28.42 -15.21 5.48
CA GLU A 357 -29.43 -16.15 5.93
C GLU A 357 -30.68 -15.34 6.34
N SER A 358 -31.85 -15.84 6.05
CA SER A 358 -33.09 -15.22 6.46
C SER A 358 -33.76 -16.06 7.52
N ILE A 359 -34.23 -15.42 8.58
CA ILE A 359 -35.06 -16.10 9.56
C ILE A 359 -36.51 -15.97 9.11
N LYS A 360 -37.17 -17.12 8.88
CA LYS A 360 -38.57 -17.15 8.42
C LYS A 360 -39.47 -16.27 9.28
N GLY A 361 -40.02 -15.21 8.65
CA GLY A 361 -40.92 -14.25 9.30
C GLY A 361 -40.22 -13.21 10.21
N VAL A 362 -38.94 -12.98 10.00
CA VAL A 362 -38.19 -11.84 10.58
C VAL A 362 -37.63 -11.03 9.41
N THR A 363 -37.90 -9.73 9.39
CA THR A 363 -37.40 -8.85 8.33
C THR A 363 -35.96 -8.37 8.61
N SER A 364 -35.21 -8.02 7.57
CA SER A 364 -33.87 -7.44 7.72
C SER A 364 -33.89 -6.16 8.55
N GLN A 365 -34.93 -5.32 8.42
CA GLN A 365 -35.10 -4.12 9.24
C GLN A 365 -35.28 -4.44 10.72
N GLN A 366 -36.03 -5.51 11.03
CA GLN A 366 -36.19 -5.97 12.41
C GLN A 366 -34.87 -6.43 13.02
N LEU A 367 -34.08 -7.23 12.25
CA LEU A 367 -32.78 -7.68 12.69
C LEU A 367 -31.80 -6.53 12.88
N GLN A 368 -31.83 -5.53 12.01
CA GLN A 368 -30.97 -4.34 12.11
C GLN A 368 -31.29 -3.54 13.39
N LYS A 369 -32.58 -3.26 13.69
CA LYS A 369 -32.98 -2.58 14.93
C LYS A 369 -32.58 -3.39 16.17
N VAL A 370 -32.75 -4.71 16.17
CA VAL A 370 -32.27 -5.56 17.28
C VAL A 370 -30.75 -5.47 17.43
N ASN A 371 -30.03 -5.44 16.32
CA ASN A 371 -28.57 -5.28 16.35
C ASN A 371 -28.14 -3.93 16.96
N GLU A 372 -28.85 -2.86 16.66
CA GLU A 372 -28.62 -1.54 17.27
C GLU A 372 -28.79 -1.56 18.78
N CYS A 373 -29.81 -2.28 19.27
CA CYS A 373 -29.99 -2.46 20.71
C CYS A 373 -28.79 -3.17 21.36
N PHE A 374 -28.20 -4.15 20.67
CA PHE A 374 -27.00 -4.85 21.17
C PHE A 374 -25.71 -4.04 21.06
N LYS A 375 -25.69 -2.91 20.35
CA LYS A 375 -24.55 -1.99 20.36
C LYS A 375 -24.47 -1.18 21.67
N THR A 376 -25.62 -0.99 22.33
CA THR A 376 -25.75 -0.18 23.54
C THR A 376 -25.98 -1.01 24.81
N HIS A 377 -26.30 -2.30 24.67
CA HIS A 377 -26.60 -3.20 25.77
C HIS A 377 -26.00 -4.59 25.54
N ASP A 378 -25.30 -5.13 26.50
CA ASP A 378 -24.76 -6.49 26.44
C ASP A 378 -25.86 -7.57 26.47
N SER A 379 -27.01 -7.22 27.03
CA SER A 379 -28.21 -8.08 27.06
C SER A 379 -29.47 -7.24 26.92
N ILE A 380 -30.46 -7.75 26.20
CA ILE A 380 -31.75 -7.08 25.98
C ILE A 380 -32.89 -7.86 26.62
N SER A 381 -33.91 -7.16 27.08
CA SER A 381 -35.14 -7.74 27.63
C SER A 381 -36.27 -7.63 26.61
N LYS A 382 -37.39 -8.32 26.89
CA LYS A 382 -38.62 -8.12 26.13
C LYS A 382 -39.11 -6.67 26.20
N SER A 383 -39.00 -6.00 27.37
CA SER A 383 -39.37 -4.59 27.53
C SER A 383 -38.51 -3.67 26.67
N THR A 384 -37.21 -3.91 26.60
CA THR A 384 -36.29 -3.17 25.72
C THR A 384 -36.71 -3.27 24.24
N LEU A 385 -37.05 -4.47 23.78
CA LEU A 385 -37.54 -4.65 22.39
C LEU A 385 -38.94 -4.02 22.20
N MET A 386 -39.79 -4.05 23.18
CA MET A 386 -41.09 -3.36 23.09
C MET A 386 -40.93 -1.83 22.94
N GLU A 387 -39.99 -1.26 23.64
CA GLU A 387 -39.64 0.17 23.51
C GLU A 387 -39.05 0.47 22.14
N THR A 388 -38.11 -0.35 21.68
CA THR A 388 -37.44 -0.20 20.37
C THR A 388 -38.43 -0.29 19.19
N PHE A 389 -39.45 -1.13 19.33
CA PHE A 389 -40.47 -1.37 18.27
C PHE A 389 -41.80 -0.67 18.62
N ASN A 390 -41.83 0.30 19.55
CA ASN A 390 -43.01 1.00 19.93
C ASN A 390 -43.73 1.61 18.70
N GLY A 391 -45.05 1.36 18.61
CA GLY A 391 -45.86 1.80 17.47
C GLY A 391 -45.66 1.02 16.16
N VAL A 392 -44.67 0.08 16.08
CA VAL A 392 -44.36 -0.70 14.89
C VAL A 392 -44.79 -2.16 15.05
N LEU A 393 -44.53 -2.74 16.24
CA LEU A 393 -44.89 -4.15 16.52
C LEU A 393 -45.76 -4.24 17.78
N THR A 394 -46.76 -5.09 17.72
CA THR A 394 -47.56 -5.45 18.91
C THR A 394 -46.76 -6.37 19.84
N GLU A 395 -47.17 -6.47 21.08
CA GLU A 395 -46.53 -7.35 22.08
C GLU A 395 -46.43 -8.81 21.59
N LYS A 396 -47.46 -9.31 20.91
CA LYS A 396 -47.50 -10.63 20.33
C LYS A 396 -46.45 -10.80 19.21
N GLN A 397 -46.28 -9.76 18.40
CA GLN A 397 -45.27 -9.76 17.32
C GLN A 397 -43.83 -9.71 17.88
N VAL A 398 -43.60 -8.92 18.94
CA VAL A 398 -42.29 -8.92 19.61
C VAL A 398 -41.95 -10.26 20.25
N ARG A 399 -42.94 -10.94 20.89
CA ARG A 399 -42.74 -12.30 21.42
C ARG A 399 -42.40 -13.30 20.29
N ASN A 400 -43.07 -13.20 19.16
CA ASN A 400 -42.80 -14.05 17.99
C ASN A 400 -41.41 -13.77 17.40
N LEU A 401 -41.01 -12.51 17.34
CA LEU A 401 -39.67 -12.10 16.90
C LEU A 401 -38.60 -12.74 17.79
N ILE A 402 -38.73 -12.59 19.11
CA ILE A 402 -37.79 -13.18 20.09
C ILE A 402 -37.72 -14.71 19.89
N SER A 403 -38.89 -15.40 19.84
CA SER A 403 -38.96 -16.86 19.69
C SER A 403 -38.24 -17.34 18.41
N ARG A 404 -38.43 -16.65 17.29
CA ARG A 404 -37.76 -16.96 16.00
C ARG A 404 -36.26 -16.74 16.04
N MET A 405 -35.81 -15.65 16.67
CA MET A 405 -34.40 -15.39 16.84
C MET A 405 -33.74 -16.38 17.80
N GLU A 406 -34.44 -16.83 18.84
CA GLU A 406 -33.97 -17.84 19.78
C GLU A 406 -33.89 -19.23 19.08
N GLN A 407 -34.93 -19.61 18.30
CA GLN A 407 -34.92 -20.84 17.50
C GLN A 407 -33.82 -20.89 16.45
N SER A 408 -33.50 -19.77 15.84
CA SER A 408 -32.35 -19.69 14.91
C SER A 408 -30.99 -19.64 15.62
N GLY A 409 -30.99 -19.52 16.96
CA GLY A 409 -29.79 -19.52 17.80
C GLY A 409 -28.98 -18.24 17.74
N ILE A 410 -29.48 -17.15 17.10
CA ILE A 410 -28.79 -15.85 17.06
C ILE A 410 -28.85 -15.09 18.37
N ILE A 411 -29.83 -15.42 19.23
CA ILE A 411 -29.88 -14.96 20.62
C ILE A 411 -30.04 -16.17 21.55
N LYS A 412 -29.50 -16.04 22.76
CA LYS A 412 -29.62 -17.05 23.83
C LYS A 412 -30.32 -16.42 25.02
N ARG A 413 -31.27 -17.17 25.58
CA ARG A 413 -32.00 -16.78 26.78
C ARG A 413 -31.15 -16.94 28.03
N ILE A 414 -31.16 -15.95 28.89
CA ILE A 414 -30.58 -15.97 30.24
C ILE A 414 -31.63 -15.54 31.27
N GLY A 415 -31.59 -16.14 32.45
CA GLY A 415 -32.57 -15.89 33.51
C GLY A 415 -33.94 -16.56 33.31
N VAL A 416 -34.79 -16.42 34.31
CA VAL A 416 -36.13 -17.07 34.37
C VAL A 416 -37.17 -16.03 34.81
N GLY A 417 -38.40 -16.16 34.32
CA GLY A 417 -39.54 -15.36 34.71
C GLY A 417 -39.36 -13.86 34.34
N LYS A 418 -39.59 -12.97 35.27
CA LYS A 418 -39.48 -11.51 35.05
C LYS A 418 -38.05 -11.03 34.82
N ALA A 419 -37.03 -11.84 35.19
CA ALA A 419 -35.60 -11.53 34.99
C ALA A 419 -35.03 -12.05 33.66
N THR A 420 -35.89 -12.54 32.78
CA THR A 420 -35.46 -13.06 31.47
C THR A 420 -34.83 -11.96 30.62
N LYS A 421 -33.61 -12.21 30.18
CA LYS A 421 -32.87 -11.39 29.20
C LYS A 421 -32.34 -12.27 28.08
N TYR A 422 -31.89 -11.65 27.01
CA TYR A 422 -31.33 -12.32 25.84
C TYR A 422 -29.95 -11.73 25.55
N ILE A 423 -28.98 -12.60 25.27
CA ILE A 423 -27.63 -12.22 24.82
C ILE A 423 -27.46 -12.61 23.37
N LYS A 424 -26.65 -11.88 22.65
CA LYS A 424 -26.37 -12.09 21.25
C LYS A 424 -25.30 -13.18 21.06
N ASP A 425 -25.55 -14.13 20.15
CA ASP A 425 -24.50 -14.99 19.61
C ASP A 425 -23.88 -14.30 18.38
N TRP A 426 -22.70 -13.67 18.59
CA TRP A 426 -22.09 -12.83 17.58
C TRP A 426 -21.76 -13.55 16.30
N ASP A 427 -21.26 -14.79 16.37
CA ASP A 427 -20.82 -15.54 15.19
C ASP A 427 -22.02 -15.97 14.32
N LYS A 428 -23.11 -16.33 14.95
CA LYS A 428 -24.34 -16.65 14.25
C LYS A 428 -25.06 -15.42 13.72
N PHE A 429 -25.11 -14.36 14.52
CA PHE A 429 -25.84 -13.14 14.14
C PHE A 429 -25.25 -12.47 12.89
N LYS A 430 -23.91 -12.51 12.70
CA LYS A 430 -23.23 -11.99 11.52
C LYS A 430 -23.74 -12.57 10.21
N LYS A 431 -24.27 -13.80 10.21
CA LYS A 431 -24.81 -14.46 9.00
C LYS A 431 -26.13 -13.84 8.51
N TYR A 432 -26.80 -13.05 9.35
CA TYR A 432 -28.13 -12.51 9.09
C TYR A 432 -28.15 -10.98 8.92
N ILE A 433 -27.08 -10.30 9.22
CA ILE A 433 -26.88 -8.86 9.06
C ILE A 433 -25.80 -8.57 8.04
#